data_009facf8c315977e50c8db6e74b1f3bb
#
_entry.id   009facf8c315977e50c8db6e74b1f3bb
#
_cell.length_a   1.000
_cell.length_b   1.000
_cell.length_c   1.000
_cell.angle_alpha   90.00
_cell.angle_beta   90.00
_cell.angle_gamma   90.00
#
_symmetry.space_group_name_H-M   'P 1'
#
loop_
_entity.id
_entity.type
_entity.pdbx_description
1 polymer ?
#
loop_
_entity_poly.entity_id
_entity_poly.type
_entity_poly.pdbx_seq_one_letter_code
_entity_poly.pdbx_strand_id
1 'polypeptide(L)'
;NNTMRFNVSSKELYSAASAVSKVINSKNAMTVLNNFLFTLDENLLTISASDLENTLAARVEVTDADGEGSFCVDARRVVDLLKELPDMGITFVINDDTLAIEILYPGGTFNFVGIDGKEYPRNREENPDELRAEFDIPAEMVVKGIDNTSFAVGTDDLRPQMMGILWDIKNDGITFVATDTRKLVKYTNSMAAPGCECSFILPMKPATILKNIVAKEEMVHALIEPKSATITAGRYTFNCRFIKGNFPDYNRVIPVNNPYVLTVDRLALLNAVKRVGVFVDPGHGLVKFKLTPDQIIMKAQDNNFCTSAREAMPCDFTGNEMVIGFSAPYLIEIISTLSTDQMLIKLSDPSRPGVFVPQEDAKDSELLMLLMPMTVQEF
;
A
#
# COMPACT_ATOMS: atom_id res chain seq x y z
N ASN A 1 41.60 22.20 1.80
CA ASN A 1 40.29 22.43 1.21
C ASN A 1 39.34 21.32 1.67
N ASN A 2 38.47 21.64 2.60
CA ASN A 2 37.46 20.73 3.10
C ASN A 2 36.26 20.83 2.12
N THR A 3 36.36 20.08 1.01
CA THR A 3 35.36 20.12 -0.07
C THR A 3 35.07 18.70 -0.49
N MET A 4 33.79 18.32 -0.43
CA MET A 4 33.29 17.04 -0.93
C MET A 4 32.84 17.20 -2.39
N ARG A 5 33.17 16.25 -3.25
CA ARG A 5 32.80 16.28 -4.67
C ARG A 5 32.46 14.89 -5.19
N PHE A 6 31.48 14.78 -6.08
CA PHE A 6 31.16 13.55 -6.80
C PHE A 6 30.38 13.82 -8.09
N ASN A 7 30.49 12.90 -9.04
CA ASN A 7 29.71 12.90 -10.27
C ASN A 7 28.62 11.82 -10.18
N VAL A 8 27.42 12.12 -10.64
CA VAL A 8 26.29 11.20 -10.61
C VAL A 8 25.40 11.37 -11.84
N SER A 9 24.75 10.29 -12.29
CA SER A 9 23.72 10.37 -13.33
C SER A 9 22.49 11.10 -12.80
N SER A 10 22.01 12.11 -13.52
CA SER A 10 20.78 12.85 -13.18
C SER A 10 19.58 11.92 -13.14
N LYS A 11 19.48 10.96 -14.04
CA LYS A 11 18.40 9.97 -14.11
C LYS A 11 18.40 9.00 -12.92
N GLU A 12 19.56 8.45 -12.59
CA GLU A 12 19.70 7.54 -11.45
C GLU A 12 19.42 8.25 -10.12
N LEU A 13 19.94 9.47 -9.96
CA LEU A 13 19.69 10.30 -8.79
C LEU A 13 18.19 10.67 -8.67
N TYR A 14 17.56 11.05 -9.78
CA TYR A 14 16.12 11.36 -9.81
C TYR A 14 15.26 10.17 -9.40
N SER A 15 15.55 8.99 -9.94
CA SER A 15 14.83 7.76 -9.60
C SER A 15 14.91 7.46 -8.10
N ALA A 16 16.10 7.51 -7.52
CA ALA A 16 16.32 7.30 -6.10
C ALA A 16 15.67 8.40 -5.24
N ALA A 17 15.92 9.67 -5.55
CA ALA A 17 15.39 10.82 -4.81
C ALA A 17 13.86 10.89 -4.85
N SER A 18 13.25 10.62 -6.00
CA SER A 18 11.79 10.59 -6.15
C SER A 18 11.15 9.52 -5.27
N ALA A 19 11.73 8.32 -5.20
CA ALA A 19 11.26 7.25 -4.32
C ALA A 19 11.41 7.63 -2.83
N VAL A 20 12.59 8.11 -2.43
CA VAL A 20 12.90 8.48 -1.05
C VAL A 20 12.03 9.65 -0.56
N SER A 21 11.70 10.61 -1.43
CA SER A 21 10.86 11.75 -1.09
C SER A 21 9.45 11.37 -0.60
N LYS A 22 8.96 10.16 -0.90
CA LYS A 22 7.64 9.70 -0.51
C LYS A 22 7.47 9.51 1.01
N VAL A 23 8.56 9.40 1.75
CA VAL A 23 8.55 9.34 3.21
C VAL A 23 8.28 10.72 3.82
N ILE A 24 8.69 11.80 3.16
CA ILE A 24 8.60 13.17 3.69
C ILE A 24 7.14 13.61 3.79
N ASN A 25 6.72 14.02 4.98
CA ASN A 25 5.39 14.57 5.19
C ASN A 25 5.30 16.00 4.60
N SER A 26 4.10 16.41 4.20
CA SER A 26 3.83 17.78 3.76
C SER A 26 4.01 18.84 4.86
N LYS A 27 3.85 18.42 6.13
CA LYS A 27 4.09 19.23 7.32
C LYS A 27 4.92 18.42 8.31
N ASN A 28 6.09 18.94 8.69
CA ASN A 28 7.00 18.33 9.64
C ASN A 28 7.20 19.23 10.85
N ALA A 29 7.29 18.63 12.03
CA ALA A 29 7.57 19.35 13.28
C ALA A 29 9.01 19.92 13.31
N MET A 30 9.94 19.23 12.66
CA MET A 30 11.33 19.62 12.52
C MET A 30 11.60 19.97 11.05
N THR A 31 12.12 21.19 10.81
CA THR A 31 12.38 21.67 9.43
C THR A 31 13.43 20.84 8.70
N VAL A 32 14.38 20.25 9.41
CA VAL A 32 15.40 19.37 8.81
C VAL A 32 14.81 18.16 8.10
N LEU A 33 13.62 17.68 8.53
CA LEU A 33 12.90 16.57 7.88
C LEU A 33 12.33 16.91 6.50
N ASN A 34 12.35 18.18 6.08
CA ASN A 34 12.03 18.58 4.72
C ASN A 34 13.19 18.34 3.73
N ASN A 35 14.33 17.91 4.24
CA ASN A 35 15.54 17.68 3.47
C ASN A 35 15.77 16.19 3.25
N PHE A 36 16.56 15.89 2.22
CA PHE A 36 17.30 14.64 2.14
C PHE A 36 18.56 14.73 3.00
N LEU A 37 18.92 13.61 3.61
CA LEU A 37 20.26 13.38 4.09
C LEU A 37 21.05 12.67 2.99
N PHE A 38 22.13 13.31 2.52
CA PHE A 38 23.09 12.70 1.61
C PHE A 38 24.31 12.28 2.42
N THR A 39 24.73 11.04 2.24
CA THR A 39 25.96 10.50 2.85
C THR A 39 26.82 9.92 1.73
N LEU A 40 28.01 10.47 1.58
CA LEU A 40 29.04 9.99 0.64
C LEU A 40 30.06 9.16 1.39
N ASP A 41 30.25 7.95 0.96
CA ASP A 41 31.26 7.01 1.43
C ASP A 41 31.93 6.35 0.22
N GLU A 42 33.21 6.65 -0.01
CA GLU A 42 33.91 6.28 -1.25
C GLU A 42 33.09 6.67 -2.50
N ASN A 43 32.76 5.71 -3.36
CA ASN A 43 31.98 5.90 -4.58
C ASN A 43 30.48 5.53 -4.40
N LEU A 44 29.99 5.54 -3.17
CA LEU A 44 28.62 5.23 -2.85
C LEU A 44 27.92 6.41 -2.18
N LEU A 45 26.88 6.93 -2.83
CA LEU A 45 25.99 7.94 -2.27
C LEU A 45 24.75 7.28 -1.69
N THR A 46 24.46 7.54 -0.43
CA THR A 46 23.20 7.16 0.21
C THR A 46 22.31 8.38 0.38
N ILE A 47 21.11 8.32 -0.16
CA ILE A 47 20.06 9.34 0.00
C ILE A 47 19.03 8.81 0.98
N SER A 48 18.78 9.54 2.05
CA SER A 48 17.83 9.14 3.08
C SER A 48 16.81 10.23 3.37
N ALA A 49 15.61 9.82 3.74
CA ALA A 49 14.57 10.70 4.29
C ALA A 49 13.81 9.98 5.40
N SER A 50 13.28 10.75 6.33
CA SER A 50 12.55 10.23 7.50
C SER A 50 11.35 11.11 7.85
N ASP A 51 10.33 10.49 8.44
CA ASP A 51 9.23 11.17 9.11
C ASP A 51 9.20 10.88 10.63
N LEU A 52 10.31 10.34 11.18
CA LEU A 52 10.53 9.84 12.53
C LEU A 52 9.89 8.47 12.83
N GLU A 53 8.90 8.05 12.07
CA GLU A 53 8.29 6.73 12.17
C GLU A 53 8.83 5.77 11.10
N ASN A 54 9.13 6.31 9.94
CA ASN A 54 9.64 5.59 8.79
C ASN A 54 10.89 6.27 8.25
N THR A 55 11.84 5.47 7.78
CA THR A 55 13.03 5.98 7.10
C THR A 55 13.32 5.16 5.86
N LEU A 56 13.47 5.81 4.75
CA LEU A 56 13.84 5.20 3.48
C LEU A 56 15.21 5.71 3.05
N ALA A 57 16.10 4.81 2.72
CA ALA A 57 17.40 5.09 2.13
C ALA A 57 17.54 4.41 0.77
N ALA A 58 18.16 5.09 -0.16
CA ALA A 58 18.51 4.56 -1.47
C ALA A 58 20.02 4.75 -1.73
N ARG A 59 20.67 3.72 -2.25
CA ARG A 59 22.09 3.77 -2.64
C ARG A 59 22.21 4.08 -4.12
N VAL A 60 23.11 4.99 -4.45
CA VAL A 60 23.40 5.39 -5.83
C VAL A 60 24.92 5.35 -6.02
N GLU A 61 25.37 4.68 -7.06
CA GLU A 61 26.80 4.69 -7.42
C GLU A 61 27.16 6.06 -8.01
N VAL A 62 28.29 6.57 -7.59
CA VAL A 62 28.86 7.84 -8.06
C VAL A 62 30.29 7.61 -8.58
N THR A 63 30.82 8.56 -9.32
CA THR A 63 32.19 8.53 -9.86
C THR A 63 32.94 9.77 -9.46
N ASP A 64 34.26 9.72 -9.56
CA ASP A 64 35.15 10.82 -9.25
C ASP A 64 34.87 11.43 -7.87
N ALA A 65 34.56 10.59 -6.90
CA ALA A 65 34.31 11.01 -5.55
C ALA A 65 35.61 11.45 -4.86
N ASP A 66 35.55 12.61 -4.21
CA ASP A 66 36.61 13.17 -3.39
C ASP A 66 36.02 13.70 -2.09
N GLY A 67 36.56 13.27 -0.97
CA GLY A 67 36.03 13.51 0.35
C GLY A 67 34.92 12.52 0.76
N GLU A 68 34.63 12.49 2.04
CA GLU A 68 33.58 11.68 2.68
C GLU A 68 32.82 12.56 3.67
N GLY A 69 31.53 12.26 3.88
CA GLY A 69 30.74 13.00 4.85
C GLY A 69 29.26 12.99 4.58
N SER A 70 28.53 13.83 5.30
CA SER A 70 27.09 13.95 5.16
C SER A 70 26.59 15.39 5.22
N PHE A 71 25.57 15.67 4.44
CA PHE A 71 24.91 16.97 4.39
C PHE A 71 23.42 16.80 4.10
N CYS A 72 22.63 17.78 4.51
CA CYS A 72 21.21 17.82 4.19
C CYS A 72 20.95 18.88 3.11
N VAL A 73 20.03 18.59 2.22
CA VAL A 73 19.60 19.49 1.16
C VAL A 73 18.10 19.42 0.95
N ASP A 74 17.48 20.56 0.62
CA ASP A 74 16.03 20.65 0.39
C ASP A 74 15.56 19.61 -0.62
N ALA A 75 14.73 18.67 -0.16
CA ALA A 75 14.30 17.52 -0.94
C ALA A 75 13.42 17.92 -2.12
N ARG A 76 12.49 18.84 -1.92
CA ARG A 76 11.54 19.26 -2.96
C ARG A 76 12.27 19.93 -4.11
N ARG A 77 13.17 20.86 -3.81
CA ARG A 77 13.93 21.57 -4.86
C ARG A 77 14.86 20.64 -5.62
N VAL A 78 15.50 19.70 -4.94
CA VAL A 78 16.35 18.70 -5.60
C VAL A 78 15.52 17.82 -6.54
N VAL A 79 14.38 17.30 -6.10
CA VAL A 79 13.50 16.48 -6.94
C VAL A 79 12.97 17.28 -8.13
N ASP A 80 12.47 18.49 -7.89
CA ASP A 80 11.94 19.36 -8.95
C ASP A 80 13.02 19.70 -9.99
N LEU A 81 14.24 20.00 -9.56
CA LEU A 81 15.37 20.25 -10.44
C LEU A 81 15.74 19.02 -11.28
N LEU A 82 15.91 17.87 -10.62
CA LEU A 82 16.28 16.62 -11.30
C LEU A 82 15.24 16.18 -12.34
N LYS A 83 13.96 16.46 -12.07
CA LYS A 83 12.87 16.17 -13.00
C LYS A 83 13.00 16.94 -14.33
N GLU A 84 13.51 18.16 -14.28
CA GLU A 84 13.66 19.01 -15.46
C GLU A 84 15.00 18.81 -16.20
N LEU A 85 15.97 18.09 -15.60
CA LEU A 85 17.23 17.80 -16.25
C LEU A 85 17.09 16.64 -17.25
N PRO A 86 17.75 16.73 -18.42
CA PRO A 86 17.89 15.56 -19.30
C PRO A 86 18.78 14.51 -18.65
N ASP A 87 18.78 13.30 -19.21
CA ASP A 87 19.66 12.22 -18.78
C ASP A 87 21.11 12.56 -19.09
N MET A 88 21.86 12.92 -18.06
CA MET A 88 23.24 13.37 -18.15
C MET A 88 24.00 13.20 -16.84
N GLY A 89 25.34 13.28 -16.90
CA GLY A 89 26.17 13.42 -15.72
C GLY A 89 26.11 14.84 -15.13
N ILE A 90 25.94 14.90 -13.80
CA ILE A 90 26.01 16.14 -13.04
C ILE A 90 27.03 16.00 -11.91
N THR A 91 27.60 17.13 -11.50
CA THR A 91 28.63 17.17 -10.46
C THR A 91 28.11 17.93 -9.25
N PHE A 92 28.20 17.31 -8.08
CA PHE A 92 27.97 17.95 -6.79
C PHE A 92 29.31 18.42 -6.21
N VAL A 93 29.34 19.64 -5.72
CA VAL A 93 30.49 20.23 -4.99
C VAL A 93 29.94 20.80 -3.69
N ILE A 94 30.40 20.31 -2.56
CA ILE A 94 29.95 20.72 -1.24
C ILE A 94 31.14 21.28 -0.46
N ASN A 95 30.98 22.47 0.05
CA ASN A 95 31.97 23.10 0.94
C ASN A 95 31.59 22.71 2.39
N ASP A 96 32.43 21.91 3.05
CA ASP A 96 32.14 21.37 4.40
C ASP A 96 32.14 22.47 5.48
N ASP A 97 32.83 23.60 5.26
CA ASP A 97 32.88 24.67 6.25
C ASP A 97 31.66 25.61 6.17
N THR A 98 31.16 25.86 4.96
CA THR A 98 30.04 26.79 4.72
C THR A 98 28.72 26.11 4.41
N LEU A 99 28.75 24.80 4.13
CA LEU A 99 27.61 24.00 3.66
C LEU A 99 26.99 24.53 2.34
N ALA A 100 27.74 25.30 1.59
CA ALA A 100 27.36 25.68 0.24
C ALA A 100 27.44 24.46 -0.69
N ILE A 101 26.40 24.23 -1.44
CA ILE A 101 26.24 23.09 -2.37
C ILE A 101 26.09 23.69 -3.79
N GLU A 102 26.98 23.30 -4.70
CA GLU A 102 26.87 23.60 -6.11
C GLU A 102 26.55 22.32 -6.89
N ILE A 103 25.56 22.38 -7.77
CA ILE A 103 25.27 21.33 -8.74
C ILE A 103 25.64 21.85 -10.12
N LEU A 104 26.67 21.26 -10.71
CA LEU A 104 27.24 21.66 -12.00
C LEU A 104 26.78 20.73 -13.11
N TYR A 105 26.39 21.28 -14.24
CA TYR A 105 26.16 20.56 -15.49
C TYR A 105 26.63 21.42 -16.69
N PRO A 106 26.77 20.88 -17.92
CA PRO A 106 27.35 21.63 -19.05
C PRO A 106 26.65 22.95 -19.39
N GLY A 107 25.38 23.10 -19.01
CA GLY A 107 24.59 24.31 -19.30
C GLY A 107 24.44 25.29 -18.16
N GLY A 108 24.93 25.01 -16.95
CA GLY A 108 24.71 25.91 -15.82
C GLY A 108 25.13 25.37 -14.46
N THR A 109 24.80 26.16 -13.45
CA THR A 109 25.10 25.88 -12.04
C THR A 109 23.87 26.17 -11.19
N PHE A 110 23.57 25.29 -10.26
CA PHE A 110 22.52 25.45 -9.24
C PHE A 110 23.18 25.52 -7.87
N ASN A 111 22.73 26.45 -7.04
CA ASN A 111 23.30 26.69 -5.73
C ASN A 111 22.27 26.46 -4.63
N PHE A 112 22.69 25.76 -3.62
CA PHE A 112 21.90 25.50 -2.40
C PHE A 112 22.74 25.86 -1.17
N VAL A 113 22.08 26.14 -0.07
CA VAL A 113 22.69 26.16 1.25
C VAL A 113 22.18 24.92 1.98
N GLY A 114 23.09 24.04 2.36
CA GLY A 114 22.79 22.81 3.07
C GLY A 114 22.70 23.01 4.58
N ILE A 115 22.43 21.90 5.26
CA ILE A 115 22.47 21.77 6.72
C ILE A 115 23.48 20.67 7.04
N ASP A 116 24.18 20.77 8.17
CA ASP A 116 25.10 19.72 8.61
C ASP A 116 24.32 18.38 8.75
N GLY A 117 24.85 17.33 8.15
CA GLY A 117 24.22 16.00 8.21
C GLY A 117 24.09 15.46 9.62
N LYS A 118 24.86 15.96 10.58
CA LYS A 118 24.73 15.58 11.99
C LYS A 118 23.44 16.06 12.64
N GLU A 119 22.79 17.08 12.08
CA GLU A 119 21.51 17.59 12.56
C GLU A 119 20.32 16.71 12.13
N TYR A 120 20.53 15.83 11.15
CA TYR A 120 19.48 14.93 10.72
C TYR A 120 19.23 13.85 11.77
N PRO A 121 17.97 13.58 12.16
CA PRO A 121 17.65 12.54 13.13
C PRO A 121 18.14 11.17 12.66
N ARG A 122 18.93 10.50 13.49
CA ARG A 122 19.41 9.15 13.19
C ARG A 122 18.31 8.14 13.46
N ASN A 123 18.26 7.12 12.64
CA ASN A 123 17.47 5.93 12.93
C ASN A 123 17.96 5.27 14.21
N ARG A 124 17.03 4.62 14.89
CA ARG A 124 17.38 3.64 15.90
C ARG A 124 18.22 2.55 15.24
N GLU A 125 19.35 2.24 15.82
CA GLU A 125 20.14 1.08 15.39
C GLU A 125 19.33 -0.20 15.60
N GLU A 126 19.40 -1.10 14.64
CA GLU A 126 18.85 -2.45 14.76
C GLU A 126 19.47 -3.12 15.99
N ASN A 127 18.63 -3.73 16.82
CA ASN A 127 19.10 -4.52 17.93
C ASN A 127 18.93 -6.01 17.60
N PRO A 128 20.01 -6.72 17.27
CA PRO A 128 19.96 -8.15 16.92
C PRO A 128 19.29 -9.01 17.99
N ASP A 129 19.38 -8.60 19.25
CA ASP A 129 18.78 -9.32 20.39
C ASP A 129 17.25 -9.18 20.44
N GLU A 130 16.69 -8.20 19.72
CA GLU A 130 15.25 -7.97 19.61
C GLU A 130 14.65 -8.60 18.34
N LEU A 131 15.44 -9.21 17.47
CA LEU A 131 14.99 -9.80 16.23
C LEU A 131 14.00 -10.94 16.48
N ARG A 132 12.79 -10.84 15.91
CA ARG A 132 11.74 -11.86 16.03
C ARG A 132 11.69 -12.82 14.85
N ALA A 133 11.95 -12.31 13.67
CA ALA A 133 11.91 -13.08 12.44
C ALA A 133 12.81 -12.46 11.36
N GLU A 134 13.31 -13.30 10.51
CA GLU A 134 14.08 -12.94 9.31
C GLU A 134 13.63 -13.84 8.18
N PHE A 135 13.32 -13.27 7.02
CA PHE A 135 12.89 -14.05 5.86
C PHE A 135 13.13 -13.33 4.54
N ASP A 136 13.22 -14.13 3.49
CA ASP A 136 13.28 -13.69 2.10
C ASP A 136 12.03 -14.15 1.37
N ILE A 137 11.38 -13.24 0.64
CA ILE A 137 10.18 -13.52 -0.15
C ILE A 137 10.25 -12.83 -1.51
N PRO A 138 9.59 -13.37 -2.55
CA PRO A 138 9.42 -12.65 -3.80
C PRO A 138 8.73 -11.31 -3.62
N ALA A 139 9.23 -10.27 -4.28
CA ALA A 139 8.61 -8.94 -4.27
C ALA A 139 7.15 -8.98 -4.74
N GLU A 140 6.82 -9.88 -5.65
CA GLU A 140 5.45 -10.09 -6.14
C GLU A 140 4.48 -10.45 -5.00
N MET A 141 4.90 -11.22 -3.99
CA MET A 141 4.05 -11.51 -2.81
C MET A 141 3.69 -10.24 -2.05
N VAL A 142 4.65 -9.34 -1.88
CA VAL A 142 4.45 -8.05 -1.20
C VAL A 142 3.47 -7.18 -2.00
N VAL A 143 3.70 -7.02 -3.29
CA VAL A 143 2.86 -6.21 -4.17
C VAL A 143 1.43 -6.73 -4.19
N LYS A 144 1.24 -8.02 -4.42
CA LYS A 144 -0.09 -8.65 -4.44
C LYS A 144 -0.80 -8.59 -3.08
N GLY A 145 -0.04 -8.80 -2.00
CA GLY A 145 -0.60 -8.69 -0.65
C GLY A 145 -1.17 -7.31 -0.36
N ILE A 146 -0.43 -6.27 -0.69
CA ILE A 146 -0.86 -4.87 -0.49
C ILE A 146 -1.99 -4.50 -1.46
N ASP A 147 -1.88 -4.83 -2.75
CA ASP A 147 -2.88 -4.49 -3.76
C ASP A 147 -4.24 -5.14 -3.49
N ASN A 148 -4.25 -6.39 -3.03
CA ASN A 148 -5.50 -7.09 -2.75
C ASN A 148 -6.18 -6.65 -1.44
N THR A 149 -5.48 -5.95 -0.54
CA THR A 149 -5.99 -5.68 0.81
C THR A 149 -6.16 -4.20 1.14
N SER A 150 -5.39 -3.31 0.52
CA SER A 150 -5.32 -1.89 0.89
C SER A 150 -6.66 -1.16 0.86
N PHE A 151 -7.57 -1.49 -0.06
CA PHE A 151 -8.88 -0.84 -0.17
C PHE A 151 -9.78 -1.06 1.07
N ALA A 152 -9.56 -2.14 1.83
CA ALA A 152 -10.37 -2.50 2.99
C ALA A 152 -9.82 -1.96 4.32
N VAL A 153 -8.71 -1.26 4.32
CA VAL A 153 -8.12 -0.66 5.52
C VAL A 153 -9.05 0.42 6.08
N GLY A 154 -9.25 0.40 7.39
CA GLY A 154 -10.06 1.38 8.09
C GLY A 154 -9.40 2.75 8.18
N THR A 155 -10.23 3.78 8.39
CA THR A 155 -9.80 5.17 8.57
C THR A 155 -10.27 5.77 9.91
N ASP A 156 -10.80 4.93 10.79
CA ASP A 156 -11.32 5.34 12.10
C ASP A 156 -10.21 5.39 13.15
N ASP A 157 -9.86 6.58 13.59
CA ASP A 157 -8.83 6.83 14.61
C ASP A 157 -9.13 6.17 15.96
N LEU A 158 -10.39 5.84 16.22
CA LEU A 158 -10.79 5.12 17.42
C LEU A 158 -10.41 3.62 17.38
N ARG A 159 -10.04 3.14 16.20
CA ARG A 159 -9.64 1.75 15.96
C ARG A 159 -8.32 1.69 15.21
N PRO A 160 -7.22 2.18 15.79
CA PRO A 160 -5.95 2.30 15.09
C PRO A 160 -5.41 0.98 14.56
N GLN A 161 -5.72 -0.16 15.21
CA GLN A 161 -5.32 -1.48 14.75
C GLN A 161 -5.95 -1.90 13.40
N MET A 162 -7.02 -1.22 12.97
CA MET A 162 -7.65 -1.44 11.65
C MET A 162 -7.15 -0.46 10.58
N MET A 163 -6.28 0.48 10.94
CA MET A 163 -5.74 1.48 10.00
C MET A 163 -4.51 0.98 9.22
N GLY A 164 -4.28 -0.32 9.23
CA GLY A 164 -3.20 -0.96 8.52
C GLY A 164 -3.56 -2.36 8.03
N ILE A 165 -2.62 -2.97 7.34
CA ILE A 165 -2.75 -4.33 6.82
C ILE A 165 -2.08 -5.28 7.81
N LEU A 166 -2.81 -6.28 8.29
CA LEU A 166 -2.21 -7.39 9.03
C LEU A 166 -1.40 -8.27 8.08
N TRP A 167 -0.16 -8.54 8.46
CA TRP A 167 0.67 -9.57 7.88
C TRP A 167 0.75 -10.72 8.88
N ASP A 168 0.09 -11.81 8.59
CA ASP A 168 0.12 -13.04 9.37
C ASP A 168 1.04 -14.03 8.67
N ILE A 169 2.30 -14.08 9.10
CA ILE A 169 3.37 -14.84 8.48
C ILE A 169 3.41 -16.22 9.12
N LYS A 170 3.35 -17.24 8.26
CA LYS A 170 3.46 -18.65 8.62
C LYS A 170 4.64 -19.29 7.91
N ASN A 171 5.04 -20.47 8.37
CA ASN A 171 6.15 -21.20 7.79
C ASN A 171 6.03 -21.44 6.27
N ASP A 172 4.80 -21.58 5.76
CA ASP A 172 4.49 -21.97 4.38
C ASP A 172 3.89 -20.85 3.51
N GLY A 173 3.66 -19.67 4.07
CA GLY A 173 3.10 -18.55 3.32
C GLY A 173 2.75 -17.35 4.18
N ILE A 174 2.09 -16.37 3.58
CA ILE A 174 1.65 -15.14 4.25
C ILE A 174 0.17 -14.92 4.00
N THR A 175 -0.57 -14.64 5.07
CA THR A 175 -1.95 -14.13 4.98
C THR A 175 -1.97 -12.64 5.27
N PHE A 176 -2.50 -11.86 4.34
CA PHE A 176 -2.71 -10.43 4.46
C PHE A 176 -4.19 -10.19 4.74
N VAL A 177 -4.49 -9.39 5.74
CA VAL A 177 -5.87 -9.08 6.14
C VAL A 177 -6.05 -7.59 6.36
N ALA A 178 -7.14 -7.05 5.87
CA ALA A 178 -7.57 -5.69 6.17
C ALA A 178 -9.09 -5.64 6.41
N THR A 179 -9.54 -4.77 7.28
CA THR A 179 -10.95 -4.56 7.58
C THR A 179 -11.22 -3.16 8.13
N ASP A 180 -12.40 -2.64 7.81
CA ASP A 180 -12.95 -1.41 8.40
C ASP A 180 -14.21 -1.66 9.22
N THR A 181 -14.48 -2.92 9.58
CA THR A 181 -15.71 -3.45 10.23
C THR A 181 -16.90 -3.65 9.31
N ARG A 182 -16.96 -3.04 8.15
CA ARG A 182 -18.05 -3.18 7.17
C ARG A 182 -17.69 -4.14 6.05
N LYS A 183 -16.43 -4.16 5.69
CA LYS A 183 -15.82 -5.07 4.72
C LYS A 183 -14.54 -5.66 5.29
N LEU A 184 -14.17 -6.83 4.81
CA LEU A 184 -12.93 -7.51 5.16
C LEU A 184 -12.38 -8.18 3.93
N VAL A 185 -11.07 -8.16 3.78
CA VAL A 185 -10.36 -8.95 2.79
C VAL A 185 -9.32 -9.82 3.46
N LYS A 186 -9.26 -11.07 3.05
CA LYS A 186 -8.25 -12.05 3.41
C LYS A 186 -7.59 -12.55 2.13
N TYR A 187 -6.31 -12.30 2.00
CA TYR A 187 -5.50 -12.77 0.88
C TYR A 187 -4.35 -13.62 1.39
N THR A 188 -4.32 -14.89 1.04
CA THR A 188 -3.25 -15.82 1.41
C THR A 188 -2.40 -16.10 0.18
N ASN A 189 -1.07 -16.01 0.32
CA ASN A 189 -0.11 -16.30 -0.73
C ASN A 189 0.93 -17.28 -0.22
N SER A 190 1.05 -18.41 -0.91
CA SER A 190 2.00 -19.49 -0.62
C SER A 190 3.01 -19.72 -1.77
N MET A 191 3.23 -18.69 -2.61
CA MET A 191 4.22 -18.71 -3.70
C MET A 191 5.63 -19.04 -3.18
N ALA A 192 5.96 -18.58 -1.97
CA ALA A 192 7.19 -18.91 -1.27
C ALA A 192 6.91 -19.10 0.23
N ALA A 193 7.74 -19.93 0.86
CA ALA A 193 7.68 -20.22 2.28
C ALA A 193 8.63 -19.29 3.05
N PRO A 194 8.14 -18.41 3.93
CA PRO A 194 9.01 -17.58 4.77
C PRO A 194 9.88 -18.38 5.75
N GLY A 195 9.40 -19.55 6.18
CA GLY A 195 10.12 -20.42 7.10
C GLY A 195 10.16 -19.92 8.54
N CYS A 196 9.25 -19.03 8.92
CA CYS A 196 9.11 -18.48 10.27
C CYS A 196 7.66 -18.11 10.56
N GLU A 197 7.38 -17.80 11.81
CA GLU A 197 6.04 -17.36 12.24
C GLU A 197 6.13 -16.06 13.00
N CYS A 198 5.42 -15.04 12.53
CA CYS A 198 5.21 -13.78 13.21
C CYS A 198 4.01 -13.03 12.62
N SER A 199 3.53 -12.03 13.32
CA SER A 199 2.48 -11.16 12.80
C SER A 199 2.71 -9.71 13.20
N PHE A 200 2.30 -8.80 12.34
CA PHE A 200 2.37 -7.37 12.57
C PHE A 200 1.34 -6.62 11.72
N ILE A 201 1.03 -5.40 12.11
CA ILE A 201 0.12 -4.52 11.37
C ILE A 201 0.95 -3.41 10.73
N LEU A 202 0.99 -3.40 9.40
CA LEU A 202 1.71 -2.40 8.63
C LEU A 202 0.78 -1.22 8.28
N PRO A 203 1.10 0.02 8.71
CA PRO A 203 0.31 1.19 8.35
C PRO A 203 0.27 1.42 6.85
N MET A 204 -0.75 2.14 6.36
CA MET A 204 -0.93 2.37 4.93
C MET A 204 0.17 3.16 4.26
N LYS A 205 0.72 4.18 4.93
CA LYS A 205 1.83 4.95 4.36
C LYS A 205 3.05 4.08 4.06
N PRO A 206 3.63 3.35 5.03
CA PRO A 206 4.71 2.43 4.74
C PRO A 206 4.32 1.31 3.76
N ALA A 207 3.09 0.80 3.79
CA ALA A 207 2.64 -0.18 2.81
C ALA A 207 2.72 0.35 1.37
N THR A 208 2.26 1.57 1.14
CA THR A 208 2.30 2.23 -0.18
C THR A 208 3.74 2.47 -0.64
N ILE A 209 4.61 2.95 0.25
CA ILE A 209 6.03 3.16 -0.03
C ILE A 209 6.70 1.83 -0.40
N LEU A 210 6.49 0.81 0.44
CA LEU A 210 7.06 -0.52 0.24
C LEU A 210 6.67 -1.10 -1.11
N LYS A 211 5.37 -1.07 -1.46
CA LYS A 211 4.91 -1.54 -2.76
C LYS A 211 5.65 -0.87 -3.92
N ASN A 212 5.86 0.43 -3.84
CA ASN A 212 6.52 1.19 -4.91
C ASN A 212 8.01 0.86 -5.05
N ILE A 213 8.73 0.71 -3.95
CA ILE A 213 10.18 0.44 -3.99
C ILE A 213 10.50 -1.00 -4.40
N VAL A 214 9.60 -1.95 -4.15
CA VAL A 214 9.82 -3.37 -4.49
C VAL A 214 9.25 -3.76 -5.87
N ALA A 215 8.47 -2.90 -6.51
CA ALA A 215 7.71 -3.23 -7.71
C ALA A 215 8.55 -3.73 -8.90
N LYS A 216 9.83 -3.36 -8.95
CA LYS A 216 10.78 -3.77 -10.00
C LYS A 216 11.84 -4.76 -9.49
N GLU A 217 11.75 -5.17 -8.25
CA GLU A 217 12.69 -6.09 -7.62
C GLU A 217 12.18 -7.53 -7.72
N GLU A 218 13.10 -8.49 -7.63
CA GLU A 218 12.75 -9.91 -7.61
C GLU A 218 12.46 -10.39 -6.19
N MET A 219 13.32 -10.02 -5.24
CA MET A 219 13.30 -10.51 -3.86
C MET A 219 13.30 -9.36 -2.86
N VAL A 220 12.70 -9.63 -1.74
CA VAL A 220 12.64 -8.75 -0.56
C VAL A 220 13.20 -9.50 0.63
N HIS A 221 14.17 -8.89 1.32
CA HIS A 221 14.69 -9.35 2.60
C HIS A 221 14.07 -8.55 3.73
N ALA A 222 13.55 -9.23 4.75
CA ALA A 222 12.87 -8.59 5.87
C ALA A 222 13.46 -9.06 7.21
N LEU A 223 13.78 -8.08 8.05
CA LEU A 223 14.11 -8.24 9.46
C LEU A 223 12.96 -7.69 10.29
N ILE A 224 12.35 -8.51 11.12
CA ILE A 224 11.18 -8.14 11.93
C ILE A 224 11.56 -8.05 13.39
N GLU A 225 11.39 -6.85 13.93
CA GLU A 225 11.52 -6.54 15.35
C GLU A 225 10.12 -6.41 16.01
N PRO A 226 10.01 -6.29 17.34
CA PRO A 226 8.70 -6.18 18.01
C PRO A 226 7.80 -5.03 17.56
N LYS A 227 8.39 -3.91 17.10
CA LYS A 227 7.66 -2.67 16.79
C LYS A 227 7.93 -2.13 15.40
N SER A 228 8.83 -2.75 14.65
CA SER A 228 9.33 -2.23 13.39
C SER A 228 9.83 -3.34 12.47
N ALA A 229 10.00 -3.01 11.21
CA ALA A 229 10.70 -3.84 10.25
C ALA A 229 11.81 -3.05 9.56
N THR A 230 12.89 -3.76 9.21
CA THR A 230 13.87 -3.31 8.23
C THR A 230 13.74 -4.17 6.99
N ILE A 231 13.41 -3.53 5.88
CA ILE A 231 13.15 -4.21 4.61
C ILE A 231 14.17 -3.73 3.58
N THR A 232 14.87 -4.68 2.99
CA THR A 232 15.86 -4.41 1.94
C THR A 232 15.39 -5.01 0.62
N ALA A 233 15.38 -4.19 -0.43
CA ALA A 233 15.05 -4.61 -1.78
C ALA A 233 15.87 -3.77 -2.79
N GLY A 234 16.71 -4.42 -3.59
CA GLY A 234 17.59 -3.74 -4.52
C GLY A 234 18.47 -2.68 -3.85
N ARG A 235 18.35 -1.45 -4.32
CA ARG A 235 19.08 -0.28 -3.76
C ARG A 235 18.47 0.29 -2.48
N TYR A 236 17.27 -0.15 -2.09
CA TYR A 236 16.51 0.46 -1.02
C TYR A 236 16.66 -0.29 0.30
N THR A 237 16.73 0.47 1.39
CA THR A 237 16.57 -0.01 2.76
C THR A 237 15.47 0.82 3.42
N PHE A 238 14.44 0.16 3.89
CA PHE A 238 13.24 0.78 4.44
C PHE A 238 13.00 0.32 5.87
N ASN A 239 13.07 1.24 6.82
CA ASN A 239 12.70 1.02 8.21
C ASN A 239 11.31 1.59 8.44
N CYS A 240 10.38 0.80 8.95
CA CYS A 240 9.03 1.23 9.20
C CYS A 240 8.50 0.74 10.53
N ARG A 241 7.67 1.56 11.20
CA ARG A 241 6.99 1.20 12.44
C ARG A 241 5.66 0.53 12.19
N PHE A 242 5.34 -0.43 13.06
CA PHE A 242 4.06 -1.10 13.09
C PHE A 242 3.03 -0.34 13.93
N ILE A 243 1.75 -0.57 13.64
CA ILE A 243 0.66 -0.18 14.50
C ILE A 243 0.66 -1.07 15.75
N LYS A 244 0.55 -0.45 16.93
CA LYS A 244 0.45 -1.17 18.19
C LYS A 244 -0.95 -1.79 18.36
N GLY A 245 -1.01 -2.91 19.04
CA GLY A 245 -2.25 -3.59 19.39
C GLY A 245 -2.45 -4.90 18.63
N ASN A 246 -3.53 -5.57 18.96
CA ASN A 246 -3.89 -6.84 18.34
C ASN A 246 -4.90 -6.59 17.23
N PHE A 247 -4.65 -7.16 16.06
CA PHE A 247 -5.65 -7.19 15.01
C PHE A 247 -6.82 -8.07 15.45
N PRO A 248 -8.08 -7.73 15.11
CA PRO A 248 -9.23 -8.55 15.44
C PRO A 248 -9.08 -9.99 14.92
N ASP A 249 -9.65 -10.96 15.64
CA ASP A 249 -9.67 -12.34 15.17
C ASP A 249 -10.58 -12.47 13.94
N TYR A 250 -9.98 -12.28 12.78
CA TYR A 250 -10.68 -12.25 11.50
C TYR A 250 -11.33 -13.59 11.14
N ASN A 251 -10.82 -14.71 11.65
CA ASN A 251 -11.38 -16.02 11.37
C ASN A 251 -12.78 -16.20 11.99
N ARG A 252 -13.08 -15.47 13.07
CA ARG A 252 -14.39 -15.53 13.73
C ARG A 252 -15.50 -14.82 12.97
N VAL A 253 -15.15 -13.82 12.15
CA VAL A 253 -16.14 -13.05 11.39
C VAL A 253 -16.42 -13.64 10.01
N ILE A 254 -15.55 -14.52 9.51
CA ILE A 254 -15.73 -15.21 8.24
C ILE A 254 -16.81 -16.30 8.40
N PRO A 255 -17.94 -16.20 7.67
CA PRO A 255 -18.98 -17.21 7.75
C PRO A 255 -18.48 -18.58 7.29
N VAL A 256 -18.73 -19.60 8.09
CA VAL A 256 -18.37 -21.00 7.76
C VAL A 256 -19.44 -21.67 6.92
N ASN A 257 -20.68 -21.16 6.97
CA ASN A 257 -21.84 -21.75 6.31
C ASN A 257 -22.68 -20.71 5.59
N ASN A 258 -22.30 -20.42 4.35
CA ASN A 258 -23.08 -19.65 3.37
C ASN A 258 -23.45 -20.60 2.22
N PRO A 259 -24.59 -21.32 2.31
CA PRO A 259 -24.90 -22.45 1.43
C PRO A 259 -25.35 -22.04 0.04
N TYR A 260 -25.81 -20.79 -0.15
CA TYR A 260 -26.34 -20.31 -1.43
C TYR A 260 -25.23 -19.62 -2.23
N VAL A 261 -25.08 -20.04 -3.47
CA VAL A 261 -24.02 -19.53 -4.34
C VAL A 261 -24.63 -18.78 -5.50
N LEU A 262 -24.25 -17.54 -5.65
CA LEU A 262 -24.53 -16.71 -6.82
C LEU A 262 -23.28 -16.68 -7.73
N THR A 263 -23.41 -17.19 -8.93
CA THR A 263 -22.38 -17.14 -9.96
C THR A 263 -22.76 -16.08 -10.99
N VAL A 264 -21.86 -15.16 -11.28
CA VAL A 264 -22.15 -14.02 -12.15
C VAL A 264 -20.90 -13.58 -12.90
N ASP A 265 -21.11 -13.04 -14.10
CA ASP A 265 -20.06 -12.35 -14.85
C ASP A 265 -19.60 -11.10 -14.06
N ARG A 266 -18.33 -11.08 -13.73
CA ARG A 266 -17.74 -10.06 -12.88
C ARG A 266 -17.84 -8.66 -13.47
N LEU A 267 -17.45 -8.52 -14.74
CA LEU A 267 -17.42 -7.22 -15.40
C LEU A 267 -18.83 -6.68 -15.66
N ALA A 268 -19.75 -7.56 -16.05
CA ALA A 268 -21.15 -7.20 -16.22
C ALA A 268 -21.78 -6.72 -14.91
N LEU A 269 -21.52 -7.41 -13.79
CA LEU A 269 -22.00 -6.98 -12.47
C LEU A 269 -21.37 -5.64 -12.05
N LEU A 270 -20.05 -5.49 -12.22
CA LEU A 270 -19.35 -4.24 -11.90
C LEU A 270 -19.96 -3.04 -12.63
N ASN A 271 -20.17 -3.18 -13.94
CA ASN A 271 -20.72 -2.11 -14.77
C ASN A 271 -22.19 -1.79 -14.41
N ALA A 272 -22.98 -2.83 -14.11
CA ALA A 272 -24.36 -2.65 -13.65
C ALA A 272 -24.42 -1.94 -12.29
N VAL A 273 -23.59 -2.33 -11.32
CA VAL A 273 -23.51 -1.65 -10.01
C VAL A 273 -23.06 -0.20 -10.17
N LYS A 274 -22.10 0.08 -11.07
CA LYS A 274 -21.67 1.44 -11.37
C LYS A 274 -22.81 2.30 -11.95
N ARG A 275 -23.61 1.76 -12.88
CA ARG A 275 -24.77 2.48 -13.45
C ARG A 275 -25.84 2.75 -12.40
N VAL A 276 -26.29 1.71 -11.71
CA VAL A 276 -27.31 1.84 -10.65
C VAL A 276 -26.81 2.71 -9.50
N GLY A 277 -25.50 2.61 -9.19
CA GLY A 277 -24.84 3.39 -8.16
C GLY A 277 -24.84 4.91 -8.38
N VAL A 278 -25.09 5.39 -9.59
CA VAL A 278 -25.31 6.83 -9.86
C VAL A 278 -26.56 7.36 -9.14
N PHE A 279 -27.52 6.50 -8.87
CA PHE A 279 -28.85 6.83 -8.32
C PHE A 279 -29.02 6.48 -6.84
N VAL A 280 -27.94 6.13 -6.15
CA VAL A 280 -27.98 5.89 -4.70
C VAL A 280 -28.00 7.21 -3.93
N ASP A 281 -28.62 7.19 -2.75
CA ASP A 281 -28.46 8.26 -1.76
C ASP A 281 -26.96 8.35 -1.35
N PRO A 282 -26.31 9.50 -1.52
CA PRO A 282 -24.90 9.67 -1.17
C PRO A 282 -24.58 9.36 0.30
N GLY A 283 -25.53 9.51 1.21
CA GLY A 283 -25.35 9.23 2.64
C GLY A 283 -25.26 7.74 2.96
N HIS A 284 -25.90 6.89 2.19
CA HIS A 284 -26.03 5.45 2.50
C HIS A 284 -25.45 4.55 1.40
N GLY A 285 -25.53 4.96 0.13
CA GLY A 285 -25.00 4.19 -0.99
C GLY A 285 -25.69 2.86 -1.26
N LEU A 286 -26.92 2.67 -0.75
CA LEU A 286 -27.64 1.39 -0.79
C LEU A 286 -28.09 1.03 -2.20
N VAL A 287 -27.67 -0.15 -2.66
CA VAL A 287 -28.26 -0.87 -3.78
C VAL A 287 -28.99 -2.09 -3.25
N LYS A 288 -30.27 -2.26 -3.63
CA LYS A 288 -31.09 -3.41 -3.31
C LYS A 288 -30.98 -4.45 -4.41
N PHE A 289 -30.76 -5.69 -4.01
CA PHE A 289 -30.66 -6.83 -4.91
C PHE A 289 -31.80 -7.80 -4.64
N LYS A 290 -32.55 -8.12 -5.66
CA LYS A 290 -33.48 -9.24 -5.67
C LYS A 290 -32.87 -10.35 -6.50
N LEU A 291 -32.59 -11.48 -5.84
CA LEU A 291 -31.97 -12.66 -6.45
C LEU A 291 -33.04 -13.71 -6.70
N THR A 292 -33.09 -14.20 -7.93
CA THR A 292 -33.83 -15.37 -8.34
C THR A 292 -32.86 -16.37 -8.94
N PRO A 293 -33.24 -17.65 -9.19
CA PRO A 293 -32.28 -18.62 -9.73
C PRO A 293 -31.55 -18.21 -11.00
N ASP A 294 -32.15 -17.39 -11.83
CA ASP A 294 -31.64 -17.01 -13.14
C ASP A 294 -31.41 -15.52 -13.36
N GLN A 295 -31.76 -14.66 -12.37
CA GLN A 295 -31.72 -13.22 -12.56
C GLN A 295 -31.36 -12.45 -11.29
N ILE A 296 -30.59 -11.39 -11.46
CA ILE A 296 -30.38 -10.33 -10.46
C ILE A 296 -31.19 -9.11 -10.91
N ILE A 297 -32.03 -8.57 -10.02
CA ILE A 297 -32.67 -7.27 -10.21
C ILE A 297 -32.05 -6.32 -9.18
N MET A 298 -31.47 -5.22 -9.66
CA MET A 298 -30.89 -4.17 -8.85
C MET A 298 -31.79 -2.95 -8.83
N LYS A 299 -31.98 -2.34 -7.67
CA LYS A 299 -32.68 -1.08 -7.50
C LYS A 299 -31.90 -0.13 -6.62
N ALA A 300 -31.93 1.13 -6.98
CA ALA A 300 -31.45 2.24 -6.16
C ALA A 300 -32.43 3.40 -6.26
N GLN A 301 -32.49 4.21 -5.21
CA GLN A 301 -33.27 5.44 -5.22
C GLN A 301 -32.65 6.49 -4.31
N ASP A 302 -32.80 7.73 -4.69
CA ASP A 302 -32.51 8.90 -3.88
C ASP A 302 -33.78 9.71 -3.69
N ASN A 303 -34.33 9.65 -2.49
CA ASN A 303 -35.57 10.33 -2.17
C ASN A 303 -35.43 11.86 -2.11
N ASN A 304 -34.21 12.36 -1.86
CA ASN A 304 -33.94 13.80 -1.80
C ASN A 304 -34.03 14.44 -3.18
N PHE A 305 -33.59 13.70 -4.20
CA PHE A 305 -33.62 14.17 -5.59
C PHE A 305 -34.73 13.53 -6.42
N CYS A 306 -35.56 12.68 -5.82
CA CYS A 306 -36.64 11.95 -6.48
C CYS A 306 -36.17 11.16 -7.72
N THR A 307 -35.01 10.57 -7.63
CA THR A 307 -34.41 9.75 -8.69
C THR A 307 -34.37 8.28 -8.33
N SER A 308 -34.43 7.41 -9.32
CA SER A 308 -34.36 5.97 -9.14
C SER A 308 -33.76 5.26 -10.34
N ALA A 309 -33.21 4.10 -10.11
CA ALA A 309 -32.72 3.20 -11.13
C ALA A 309 -33.21 1.78 -10.87
N ARG A 310 -33.41 1.03 -11.96
CA ARG A 310 -33.67 -0.40 -11.93
C ARG A 310 -32.96 -1.05 -13.12
N GLU A 311 -32.20 -2.09 -12.84
CA GLU A 311 -31.51 -2.87 -13.86
C GLU A 311 -31.60 -4.35 -13.54
N ALA A 312 -31.68 -5.18 -14.56
CA ALA A 312 -31.70 -6.64 -14.42
C ALA A 312 -30.58 -7.25 -15.26
N MET A 313 -29.99 -8.34 -14.75
CA MET A 313 -28.97 -9.10 -15.45
C MET A 313 -29.09 -10.59 -15.15
N PRO A 314 -28.61 -11.48 -16.05
CA PRO A 314 -28.62 -12.90 -15.82
C PRO A 314 -27.61 -13.30 -14.74
N CYS A 315 -27.92 -14.39 -14.04
CA CYS A 315 -27.04 -15.06 -13.09
C CYS A 315 -27.38 -16.53 -12.96
N ASP A 316 -26.60 -17.24 -12.17
CA ASP A 316 -26.93 -18.57 -11.66
C ASP A 316 -26.91 -18.50 -10.12
N PHE A 317 -28.08 -18.67 -9.50
CA PHE A 317 -28.24 -18.60 -8.06
C PHE A 317 -28.88 -19.88 -7.53
N THR A 318 -28.20 -20.56 -6.61
CA THR A 318 -28.65 -21.85 -6.05
C THR A 318 -29.66 -21.74 -4.93
N GLY A 319 -29.90 -20.52 -4.41
CA GLY A 319 -30.86 -20.27 -3.32
C GLY A 319 -32.28 -20.02 -3.80
N ASN A 320 -33.20 -19.90 -2.83
CA ASN A 320 -34.54 -19.37 -3.06
C ASN A 320 -34.48 -17.86 -3.29
N GLU A 321 -35.57 -17.29 -3.76
CA GLU A 321 -35.69 -15.82 -3.90
C GLU A 321 -35.25 -15.09 -2.64
N MET A 322 -34.34 -14.15 -2.78
CA MET A 322 -33.74 -13.38 -1.69
C MET A 322 -33.65 -11.91 -2.05
N VAL A 323 -33.94 -11.04 -1.08
CA VAL A 323 -33.67 -9.60 -1.18
C VAL A 323 -32.60 -9.25 -0.17
N ILE A 324 -31.50 -8.64 -0.66
CA ILE A 324 -30.37 -8.21 0.16
C ILE A 324 -29.86 -6.85 -0.31
N GLY A 325 -29.35 -6.05 0.62
CA GLY A 325 -28.80 -4.73 0.33
C GLY A 325 -27.30 -4.66 0.56
N PHE A 326 -26.61 -3.96 -0.32
CA PHE A 326 -25.18 -3.68 -0.17
C PHE A 326 -24.85 -2.23 -0.54
N SER A 327 -23.76 -1.71 0.02
CA SER A 327 -23.20 -0.43 -0.39
C SER A 327 -22.59 -0.52 -1.79
N ALA A 328 -23.05 0.34 -2.71
CA ALA A 328 -22.50 0.41 -4.06
C ALA A 328 -21.00 0.72 -4.09
N PRO A 329 -20.49 1.71 -3.34
CA PRO A 329 -19.03 1.97 -3.30
C PRO A 329 -18.21 0.76 -2.86
N TYR A 330 -18.63 0.05 -1.83
CA TYR A 330 -17.92 -1.12 -1.33
C TYR A 330 -17.98 -2.30 -2.29
N LEU A 331 -19.13 -2.52 -2.94
CA LEU A 331 -19.24 -3.53 -4.00
C LEU A 331 -18.30 -3.24 -5.16
N ILE A 332 -18.20 -2.00 -5.59
CA ILE A 332 -17.30 -1.60 -6.69
C ILE A 332 -15.85 -1.89 -6.32
N GLU A 333 -15.42 -1.56 -5.10
CA GLU A 333 -14.07 -1.88 -4.62
C GLU A 333 -13.79 -3.38 -4.60
N ILE A 334 -14.70 -4.18 -4.05
CA ILE A 334 -14.58 -5.64 -3.96
C ILE A 334 -14.52 -6.28 -5.34
N ILE A 335 -15.47 -5.95 -6.21
CA ILE A 335 -15.55 -6.54 -7.55
C ILE A 335 -14.35 -6.13 -8.40
N SER A 336 -13.86 -4.89 -8.24
CA SER A 336 -12.69 -4.38 -8.96
C SER A 336 -11.38 -5.06 -8.55
N THR A 337 -11.31 -5.62 -7.34
CA THR A 337 -10.13 -6.34 -6.84
C THR A 337 -10.01 -7.74 -7.45
N LEU A 338 -11.11 -8.35 -7.86
CA LEU A 338 -11.13 -9.63 -8.54
C LEU A 338 -10.65 -9.49 -10.00
N SER A 339 -10.01 -10.54 -10.53
CA SER A 339 -9.48 -10.57 -11.90
C SER A 339 -10.07 -11.67 -12.76
N THR A 340 -10.85 -12.60 -12.21
CA THR A 340 -11.50 -13.67 -12.95
C THR A 340 -12.71 -13.17 -13.74
N ASP A 341 -13.06 -13.84 -14.85
CA ASP A 341 -14.23 -13.48 -15.68
C ASP A 341 -15.54 -13.71 -14.90
N GLN A 342 -15.61 -14.79 -14.17
CA GLN A 342 -16.73 -15.12 -13.28
C GLN A 342 -16.33 -14.93 -11.82
N MET A 343 -17.30 -14.59 -10.99
CA MET A 343 -17.13 -14.51 -9.54
C MET A 343 -18.27 -15.24 -8.83
N LEU A 344 -18.00 -15.64 -7.60
CA LEU A 344 -18.97 -16.27 -6.71
C LEU A 344 -19.28 -15.34 -5.56
N ILE A 345 -20.58 -15.22 -5.23
CA ILE A 345 -21.06 -14.57 -4.02
C ILE A 345 -21.79 -15.62 -3.21
N LYS A 346 -21.25 -15.95 -2.04
CA LYS A 346 -21.82 -16.96 -1.15
C LYS A 346 -22.65 -16.27 -0.08
N LEU A 347 -23.91 -16.69 0.05
CA LEU A 347 -24.91 -16.06 0.90
C LEU A 347 -25.59 -17.09 1.81
N SER A 348 -26.18 -16.63 2.92
CA SER A 348 -27.06 -17.43 3.78
C SER A 348 -28.41 -16.77 3.99
N ASP A 349 -28.44 -15.59 4.59
CA ASP A 349 -29.65 -14.78 4.76
C ASP A 349 -29.31 -13.28 4.61
N PRO A 350 -30.34 -12.42 4.42
CA PRO A 350 -30.12 -10.99 4.16
C PRO A 350 -29.43 -10.19 5.27
N SER A 351 -29.32 -10.76 6.48
CA SER A 351 -28.71 -10.10 7.66
C SER A 351 -27.26 -10.49 7.90
N ARG A 352 -26.75 -11.48 7.15
CA ARG A 352 -25.39 -12.00 7.33
C ARG A 352 -24.44 -11.57 6.21
N PRO A 353 -23.12 -11.51 6.49
CA PRO A 353 -22.15 -11.11 5.50
C PRO A 353 -22.18 -11.96 4.23
N GLY A 354 -22.10 -11.32 3.08
CA GLY A 354 -21.80 -11.98 1.81
C GLY A 354 -20.30 -12.28 1.72
N VAL A 355 -19.95 -13.44 1.17
CA VAL A 355 -18.59 -13.86 0.88
C VAL A 355 -18.35 -13.78 -0.62
N PHE A 356 -17.37 -12.99 -1.03
CA PHE A 356 -17.02 -12.73 -2.42
C PHE A 356 -15.68 -13.41 -2.72
N VAL A 357 -15.67 -14.28 -3.70
CA VAL A 357 -14.48 -15.03 -4.10
C VAL A 357 -14.38 -15.09 -5.62
N PRO A 358 -13.16 -15.26 -6.19
CA PRO A 358 -13.02 -15.59 -7.61
C PRO A 358 -13.68 -16.95 -7.89
N GLN A 359 -14.02 -17.21 -9.14
CA GLN A 359 -14.55 -18.54 -9.50
C GLN A 359 -13.53 -19.64 -9.22
N GLU A 360 -12.26 -19.37 -9.48
CA GLU A 360 -11.14 -20.25 -9.17
C GLU A 360 -10.00 -19.40 -8.60
N ASP A 361 -9.41 -19.88 -7.52
CA ASP A 361 -8.21 -19.27 -6.98
C ASP A 361 -7.01 -19.50 -7.90
N ALA A 362 -6.05 -18.58 -7.89
CA ALA A 362 -4.77 -18.80 -8.52
C ALA A 362 -4.00 -19.93 -7.79
N LYS A 363 -3.06 -20.57 -8.48
CA LYS A 363 -2.37 -21.78 -8.00
C LYS A 363 -1.80 -21.67 -6.57
N ASP A 364 -1.24 -20.51 -6.24
CA ASP A 364 -0.51 -20.29 -4.98
C ASP A 364 -1.13 -19.18 -4.13
N SER A 365 -2.41 -18.87 -4.34
CA SER A 365 -3.08 -17.83 -3.57
C SER A 365 -4.58 -18.05 -3.44
N GLU A 366 -5.14 -17.57 -2.32
CA GLU A 366 -6.57 -17.56 -2.04
C GLU A 366 -7.01 -16.14 -1.73
N LEU A 367 -8.09 -15.68 -2.36
CA LEU A 367 -8.68 -14.38 -2.11
C LEU A 367 -10.13 -14.53 -1.65
N LEU A 368 -10.41 -14.04 -0.45
CA LEU A 368 -11.74 -14.02 0.13
C LEU A 368 -12.05 -12.63 0.64
N MET A 369 -13.23 -12.12 0.27
CA MET A 369 -13.71 -10.83 0.74
C MET A 369 -15.07 -10.97 1.40
N LEU A 370 -15.32 -10.18 2.44
CA LEU A 370 -16.61 -10.07 3.11
C LEU A 370 -17.18 -8.67 2.90
N LEU A 371 -18.50 -8.61 2.78
CA LEU A 371 -19.24 -7.36 2.86
C LEU A 371 -20.46 -7.56 3.77
N MET A 372 -20.57 -6.67 4.77
CA MET A 372 -21.76 -6.60 5.62
C MET A 372 -22.94 -6.08 4.81
N PRO A 373 -24.12 -6.75 4.89
CA PRO A 373 -25.30 -6.25 4.20
C PRO A 373 -25.88 -5.01 4.89
N MET A 374 -26.62 -4.25 4.12
CA MET A 374 -27.43 -3.14 4.61
C MET A 374 -28.89 -3.57 4.72
N THR A 375 -29.60 -3.02 5.71
CA THR A 375 -31.02 -3.33 5.90
C THR A 375 -31.85 -2.83 4.72
N VAL A 376 -32.70 -3.70 4.18
CA VAL A 376 -33.68 -3.37 3.14
C VAL A 376 -35.06 -3.47 3.76
N GLN A 377 -35.82 -2.37 3.78
CA GLN A 377 -37.20 -2.34 4.29
C GLN A 377 -38.19 -2.82 3.23
N GLU A 378 -38.03 -2.37 2.01
CA GLU A 378 -38.84 -2.74 0.85
C GLU A 378 -37.96 -2.85 -0.40
N PHE A 379 -38.35 -3.78 -1.30
CA PHE A 379 -37.66 -3.93 -2.59
C PHE A 379 -38.33 -3.14 -3.71
#